data_e22dc11726c87b1dbdd0aa728aefc3a4
#
_entry.id   e22dc11726c87b1dbdd0aa728aefc3a4
#
_cell.length_a   1.000
_cell.length_b   1.000
_cell.length_c   1.000
_cell.angle_alpha   90.00
_cell.angle_beta   90.00
_cell.angle_gamma   90.00
#
_symmetry.space_group_name_H-M   'P 1'
#
loop_
_entity.id
_entity.type
_entity.pdbx_description
1 polymer ?
#
loop_
_entity_poly.entity_id
_entity_poly.type
_entity_poly.pdbx_seq_one_letter_code
_entity_poly.pdbx_strand_id
1 'polypeptide(L)'
;VTQLKLGAVLWSQATDWAGFLSSAHRADELGYDSIWTWDHVYAIFGDPDQPIVEGYTALAGLAMGTERADIGLLVGANTFRNPGIVAKSVVTVDHMSGGRAILGLGGAWFGIEHDAFGIDFGSGFGQRLDWLDEATAAIRALLDGETVSSDDGGRYDFRDLKLNPLPVQAHLPIMIGGSGEKKTLRTVAAYADQWNAFGSPEVLSHKDQVLRAHCESVGRDHTRIERTVGGKIVIRDTEAEARRVLEDLMEHNRTPMANIEDDDTFWVGTADEMIERFLAYREVGFDTVLVEMPAPYDPETMEKLVEVVRPGVDAAA
;
A
#
# COMPACT_ATOMS: atom_id res chain seq x y z
N VAL A 1 -13.22 -11.53 -18.52
CA VAL A 1 -11.88 -11.03 -18.15
C VAL A 1 -12.06 -9.85 -17.21
N THR A 2 -11.37 -9.84 -16.07
CA THR A 2 -11.41 -8.75 -15.10
C THR A 2 -10.60 -7.58 -15.66
N GLN A 3 -11.10 -6.35 -15.59
CA GLN A 3 -10.35 -5.16 -15.98
C GLN A 3 -9.12 -4.98 -15.07
N LEU A 4 -7.99 -4.51 -15.62
CA LEU A 4 -6.82 -4.13 -14.84
C LEU A 4 -7.16 -2.99 -13.88
N LYS A 5 -6.92 -3.19 -12.60
CA LYS A 5 -7.03 -2.12 -11.60
C LYS A 5 -5.70 -1.40 -11.41
N LEU A 6 -5.74 -0.08 -11.35
CA LEU A 6 -4.59 0.78 -11.11
C LEU A 6 -4.76 1.57 -9.81
N GLY A 7 -3.80 1.45 -8.91
CA GLY A 7 -3.70 2.32 -7.75
C GLY A 7 -2.51 3.27 -7.87
N ALA A 8 -2.72 4.56 -7.62
CA ALA A 8 -1.65 5.56 -7.55
C ALA A 8 -1.10 5.64 -6.13
N VAL A 9 0.18 5.32 -5.94
CA VAL A 9 0.87 5.45 -4.65
C VAL A 9 1.71 6.73 -4.69
N LEU A 10 1.19 7.80 -4.12
CA LEU A 10 1.87 9.08 -4.11
C LEU A 10 2.89 9.12 -2.96
N TRP A 11 4.16 9.31 -3.29
CA TRP A 11 5.20 9.47 -2.27
C TRP A 11 4.92 10.73 -1.44
N SER A 12 4.80 10.56 -0.13
CA SER A 12 4.51 11.66 0.79
C SER A 12 5.74 12.49 1.16
N GLN A 13 6.94 12.13 0.66
CA GLN A 13 8.20 12.83 0.87
C GLN A 13 8.53 13.80 -0.27
N ALA A 14 9.45 14.74 -0.02
CA ALA A 14 10.01 15.70 -0.99
C ALA A 14 8.93 16.54 -1.70
N THR A 15 7.81 16.76 -1.07
CA THR A 15 6.66 17.50 -1.59
C THR A 15 6.08 18.44 -0.54
N ASP A 16 5.23 19.37 -0.97
CA ASP A 16 4.34 20.12 -0.09
C ASP A 16 2.90 19.59 -0.19
N TRP A 17 2.05 20.03 0.73
CA TRP A 17 0.65 19.60 0.77
C TRP A 17 -0.13 19.94 -0.52
N ALA A 18 0.14 21.08 -1.13
CA ALA A 18 -0.57 21.53 -2.33
C ALA A 18 -0.23 20.64 -3.54
N GLY A 19 1.05 20.34 -3.74
CA GLY A 19 1.51 19.43 -4.79
C GLY A 19 0.99 17.99 -4.59
N PHE A 20 1.05 17.50 -3.36
CA PHE A 20 0.52 16.18 -3.00
C PHE A 20 -0.99 16.07 -3.29
N LEU A 21 -1.78 17.02 -2.80
CA LEU A 21 -3.24 17.00 -2.98
C LEU A 21 -3.64 17.19 -4.46
N SER A 22 -2.94 18.06 -5.19
CA SER A 22 -3.19 18.27 -6.63
C SER A 22 -2.97 17.00 -7.43
N SER A 23 -1.93 16.22 -7.08
CA SER A 23 -1.66 14.94 -7.74
C SER A 23 -2.68 13.85 -7.40
N ALA A 24 -3.20 13.87 -6.17
CA ALA A 24 -4.30 13.00 -5.78
C ALA A 24 -5.59 13.33 -6.55
N HIS A 25 -5.94 14.62 -6.69
CA HIS A 25 -7.05 15.06 -7.53
C HIS A 25 -6.87 14.59 -8.98
N ARG A 26 -5.65 14.75 -9.53
CA ARG A 26 -5.38 14.31 -10.91
C ARG A 26 -5.54 12.80 -11.07
N ALA A 27 -5.07 11.99 -10.12
CA ALA A 27 -5.26 10.54 -10.15
C ALA A 27 -6.75 10.16 -10.12
N ASP A 28 -7.53 10.83 -9.24
CA ASP A 28 -8.97 10.60 -9.14
C ASP A 28 -9.72 10.98 -10.42
N GLU A 29 -9.41 12.14 -11.03
CA GLU A 29 -9.97 12.59 -12.31
C GLU A 29 -9.62 11.66 -13.48
N LEU A 30 -8.39 11.16 -13.55
CA LEU A 30 -7.93 10.21 -14.56
C LEU A 30 -8.61 8.84 -14.44
N GLY A 31 -9.17 8.51 -13.30
CA GLY A 31 -9.87 7.26 -13.11
C GLY A 31 -9.02 6.13 -12.54
N TYR A 32 -8.03 6.44 -11.73
CA TYR A 32 -7.40 5.42 -10.90
C TYR A 32 -8.43 4.79 -9.96
N ASP A 33 -8.29 3.49 -9.71
CA ASP A 33 -9.23 2.75 -8.86
C ASP A 33 -8.98 3.02 -7.38
N SER A 34 -7.71 3.31 -7.03
CA SER A 34 -7.33 3.64 -5.65
C SER A 34 -6.15 4.61 -5.58
N ILE A 35 -6.07 5.37 -4.48
CA ILE A 35 -4.99 6.32 -4.19
C ILE A 35 -4.41 5.99 -2.82
N TRP A 36 -3.09 5.85 -2.79
CA TRP A 36 -2.33 5.42 -1.63
C TRP A 36 -1.24 6.42 -1.29
N THR A 37 -0.82 6.41 -0.04
CA THR A 37 0.39 7.08 0.41
C THR A 37 1.07 6.27 1.51
N TRP A 38 2.21 6.74 1.99
CA TRP A 38 2.98 6.02 3.00
C TRP A 38 2.63 6.41 4.43
N ASP A 39 2.97 5.55 5.38
CA ASP A 39 2.93 5.83 6.80
C ASP A 39 4.36 5.87 7.36
N HIS A 40 5.11 6.88 6.91
CA HIS A 40 6.45 7.18 7.39
C HIS A 40 6.49 8.60 7.98
N VAL A 41 7.40 8.84 8.91
CA VAL A 41 7.63 10.15 9.56
C VAL A 41 9.03 10.70 9.29
N TYR A 42 9.85 9.92 8.56
CA TYR A 42 11.11 10.32 7.91
C TYR A 42 11.08 9.88 6.45
N ALA A 43 11.76 10.64 5.58
CA ALA A 43 11.90 10.24 4.17
C ALA A 43 12.70 8.92 4.07
N ILE A 44 12.20 8.00 3.25
CA ILE A 44 12.79 6.66 3.09
C ILE A 44 13.69 6.53 1.86
N PHE A 45 13.65 7.53 0.98
CA PHE A 45 14.55 7.66 -0.15
C PHE A 45 15.39 8.93 -0.02
N GLY A 46 16.69 8.81 -0.25
CA GLY A 46 17.64 9.91 -0.15
C GLY A 46 17.91 10.38 1.27
N ASP A 47 17.90 11.69 1.48
CA ASP A 47 18.14 12.33 2.77
C ASP A 47 16.90 12.18 3.67
N PRO A 48 17.01 11.53 4.84
CA PRO A 48 15.87 11.35 5.76
C PRO A 48 15.26 12.67 6.28
N ASP A 49 16.02 13.77 6.26
CA ASP A 49 15.55 15.09 6.74
C ASP A 49 14.69 15.86 5.71
N GLN A 50 14.37 15.24 4.56
CA GLN A 50 13.45 15.84 3.59
C GLN A 50 12.04 15.98 4.18
N PRO A 51 11.26 16.98 3.70
CA PRO A 51 9.85 17.09 4.10
C PRO A 51 9.09 15.81 3.83
N ILE A 52 8.28 15.39 4.78
CA ILE A 52 7.34 14.26 4.63
C ILE A 52 6.07 14.58 5.42
N VAL A 53 4.90 14.22 4.89
CA VAL A 53 3.63 14.39 5.58
C VAL A 53 3.21 13.11 6.29
N GLU A 54 2.61 13.23 7.47
CA GLU A 54 2.18 12.11 8.30
C GLU A 54 1.00 11.34 7.66
N GLY A 55 1.07 10.02 7.68
CA GLY A 55 0.21 9.14 6.88
C GLY A 55 -1.29 9.28 7.15
N TYR A 56 -1.77 9.12 8.40
CA TYR A 56 -3.22 9.19 8.69
C TYR A 56 -3.80 10.60 8.53
N THR A 57 -3.02 11.63 8.83
CA THR A 57 -3.43 13.03 8.58
C THR A 57 -3.56 13.30 7.08
N ALA A 58 -2.60 12.81 6.27
CA ALA A 58 -2.69 12.89 4.82
C ALA A 58 -3.88 12.08 4.27
N LEU A 59 -4.12 10.89 4.80
CA LEU A 59 -5.25 10.04 4.40
C LEU A 59 -6.59 10.73 4.66
N ALA A 60 -6.74 11.45 5.78
CA ALA A 60 -7.92 12.27 6.04
C ALA A 60 -8.07 13.42 5.01
N GLY A 61 -6.96 14.01 4.58
CA GLY A 61 -6.94 14.99 3.50
C GLY A 61 -7.35 14.38 2.16
N LEU A 62 -6.87 13.19 1.82
CA LEU A 62 -7.30 12.45 0.62
C LEU A 62 -8.79 12.13 0.66
N ALA A 63 -9.33 11.73 1.82
CA ALA A 63 -10.76 11.45 1.98
C ALA A 63 -11.66 12.64 1.59
N MET A 64 -11.21 13.85 1.93
CA MET A 64 -11.95 15.09 1.63
C MET A 64 -11.60 15.68 0.25
N GLY A 65 -10.46 15.31 -0.30
CA GLY A 65 -9.94 15.86 -1.55
C GLY A 65 -10.15 14.97 -2.77
N THR A 66 -10.76 13.79 -2.64
CA THR A 66 -11.07 12.87 -3.74
C THR A 66 -12.52 12.43 -3.68
N GLU A 67 -13.10 12.01 -4.81
CA GLU A 67 -14.53 11.72 -4.90
C GLU A 67 -14.84 10.26 -5.22
N ARG A 68 -13.94 9.54 -5.93
CA ARG A 68 -14.24 8.22 -6.51
C ARG A 68 -13.30 7.11 -6.09
N ALA A 69 -11.99 7.37 -6.14
CA ALA A 69 -10.97 6.36 -5.86
C ALA A 69 -11.04 5.89 -4.39
N ASP A 70 -10.85 4.59 -4.18
CA ASP A 70 -10.58 4.08 -2.84
C ASP A 70 -9.27 4.67 -2.30
N ILE A 71 -9.16 4.81 -0.98
CA ILE A 71 -8.00 5.47 -0.37
C ILE A 71 -7.42 4.63 0.77
N GLY A 72 -6.10 4.60 0.88
CA GLY A 72 -5.42 3.82 1.92
C GLY A 72 -3.98 4.23 2.17
N LEU A 73 -3.39 3.65 3.20
CA LEU A 73 -1.94 3.70 3.41
C LEU A 73 -1.29 2.42 2.86
N LEU A 74 -0.22 2.55 2.12
CA LEU A 74 0.58 1.43 1.60
C LEU A 74 1.97 1.40 2.29
N VAL A 75 2.10 0.82 3.47
CA VAL A 75 1.03 0.39 4.36
C VAL A 75 1.26 1.00 5.73
N GLY A 76 0.22 1.12 6.55
CA GLY A 76 0.32 1.62 7.93
C GLY A 76 1.31 0.83 8.77
N ALA A 77 2.22 1.53 9.47
CA ALA A 77 3.20 0.92 10.35
C ALA A 77 2.54 0.48 11.67
N ASN A 78 2.38 -0.81 11.87
CA ASN A 78 1.71 -1.36 13.05
C ASN A 78 2.38 -0.97 14.38
N THR A 79 3.64 -0.59 14.34
CA THR A 79 4.41 -0.17 15.52
C THR A 79 4.12 1.25 15.99
N PHE A 80 3.61 2.13 15.13
CA PHE A 80 3.46 3.56 15.45
C PHE A 80 2.28 3.85 16.38
N ARG A 81 1.21 3.04 16.32
CA ARG A 81 -0.05 3.37 17.01
C ARG A 81 -0.66 2.14 17.66
N ASN A 82 -1.44 2.37 18.71
CA ASN A 82 -2.30 1.33 19.28
C ASN A 82 -3.35 0.87 18.26
N PRO A 83 -3.57 -0.44 18.05
CA PRO A 83 -4.51 -0.96 17.05
C PRO A 83 -5.95 -0.45 17.21
N GLY A 84 -6.41 -0.23 18.44
CA GLY A 84 -7.72 0.38 18.68
C GLY A 84 -7.81 1.82 18.16
N ILE A 85 -6.72 2.59 18.25
CA ILE A 85 -6.64 3.93 17.65
C ILE A 85 -6.59 3.84 16.13
N VAL A 86 -5.85 2.87 15.57
CA VAL A 86 -5.82 2.62 14.12
C VAL A 86 -7.20 2.31 13.59
N ALA A 87 -7.92 1.37 14.22
CA ALA A 87 -9.31 1.03 13.86
C ALA A 87 -10.23 2.26 13.94
N LYS A 88 -10.09 3.09 14.99
CA LYS A 88 -10.87 4.31 15.14
C LYS A 88 -10.55 5.34 14.06
N SER A 89 -9.28 5.50 13.70
CA SER A 89 -8.84 6.44 12.67
C SER A 89 -9.36 6.05 11.29
N VAL A 90 -9.21 4.78 10.90
CA VAL A 90 -9.70 4.32 9.59
C VAL A 90 -11.21 4.38 9.47
N VAL A 91 -11.97 4.09 10.54
CA VAL A 91 -13.44 4.29 10.55
C VAL A 91 -13.80 5.77 10.37
N THR A 92 -13.03 6.68 10.97
CA THR A 92 -13.25 8.11 10.76
C THR A 92 -12.99 8.51 9.30
N VAL A 93 -11.89 8.01 8.71
CA VAL A 93 -11.58 8.23 7.28
C VAL A 93 -12.66 7.62 6.38
N ASP A 94 -13.19 6.45 6.73
CA ASP A 94 -14.29 5.81 6.01
C ASP A 94 -15.54 6.68 5.98
N HIS A 95 -15.92 7.27 7.12
CA HIS A 95 -17.01 8.25 7.18
C HIS A 95 -16.74 9.52 6.38
N MET A 96 -15.50 10.05 6.44
CA MET A 96 -15.10 11.25 5.70
C MET A 96 -15.13 11.04 4.19
N SER A 97 -14.75 9.85 3.73
CA SER A 97 -14.70 9.49 2.31
C SER A 97 -16.03 8.95 1.77
N GLY A 98 -17.03 8.71 2.63
CA GLY A 98 -18.29 8.09 2.21
C GLY A 98 -18.16 6.61 1.86
N GLY A 99 -17.28 5.87 2.53
CA GLY A 99 -17.15 4.41 2.37
C GLY A 99 -16.08 3.99 1.35
N ARG A 100 -14.98 4.75 1.22
CA ARG A 100 -13.87 4.46 0.30
C ARG A 100 -12.54 4.10 1.00
N ALA A 101 -12.52 3.96 2.32
CA ALA A 101 -11.31 3.65 3.05
C ALA A 101 -10.91 2.17 2.92
N ILE A 102 -9.61 1.92 2.72
CA ILE A 102 -8.97 0.61 2.84
C ILE A 102 -7.92 0.71 3.94
N LEU A 103 -7.96 -0.20 4.91
CA LEU A 103 -6.96 -0.26 5.96
C LEU A 103 -5.73 -1.02 5.50
N GLY A 104 -4.65 -0.34 5.16
CA GLY A 104 -3.35 -0.97 4.92
C GLY A 104 -2.55 -1.15 6.20
N LEU A 105 -1.96 -2.33 6.43
CA LEU A 105 -1.13 -2.64 7.60
C LEU A 105 0.12 -3.43 7.20
N GLY A 106 1.23 -3.18 7.92
CA GLY A 106 2.50 -3.90 7.77
C GLY A 106 3.33 -3.92 9.05
N GLY A 107 4.34 -4.79 9.06
CA GLY A 107 5.17 -5.04 10.25
C GLY A 107 6.20 -3.96 10.57
N ALA A 108 6.25 -2.85 9.85
CA ALA A 108 7.27 -1.81 9.89
C ALA A 108 8.71 -2.34 9.58
N TRP A 109 9.56 -1.51 9.02
CA TRP A 109 10.92 -1.91 8.63
C TRP A 109 11.98 -0.82 8.81
N PHE A 110 11.60 0.46 8.82
CA PHE A 110 12.52 1.59 8.85
C PHE A 110 12.82 1.99 10.30
N GLY A 111 13.99 1.60 10.80
CA GLY A 111 14.35 1.76 12.20
C GLY A 111 14.67 3.20 12.62
N ILE A 112 15.20 4.02 11.70
CA ILE A 112 15.64 5.41 11.99
C ILE A 112 14.50 6.23 12.61
N GLU A 113 13.31 6.16 12.06
CA GLU A 113 12.15 6.89 12.55
C GLU A 113 11.69 6.41 13.94
N HIS A 114 11.82 5.10 14.21
CA HIS A 114 11.48 4.55 15.52
C HIS A 114 12.43 5.05 16.60
N ASP A 115 13.73 5.03 16.33
CA ASP A 115 14.75 5.54 17.24
C ASP A 115 14.56 7.05 17.51
N ALA A 116 14.32 7.83 16.46
CA ALA A 116 14.17 9.28 16.56
C ALA A 116 12.91 9.70 17.35
N PHE A 117 11.80 8.99 17.15
CA PHE A 117 10.53 9.28 17.85
C PHE A 117 10.38 8.53 19.17
N GLY A 118 11.35 7.70 19.57
CA GLY A 118 11.27 6.88 20.78
C GLY A 118 10.16 5.83 20.73
N ILE A 119 9.87 5.30 19.55
CA ILE A 119 8.85 4.28 19.32
C ILE A 119 9.50 2.89 19.44
N ASP A 120 8.88 2.01 20.22
CA ASP A 120 9.35 0.63 20.40
C ASP A 120 9.35 -0.13 19.07
N PHE A 121 10.56 -0.49 18.60
CA PHE A 121 10.77 -1.24 17.37
C PHE A 121 10.87 -2.76 17.60
N GLY A 122 10.75 -3.21 18.84
CA GLY A 122 10.88 -4.60 19.23
C GLY A 122 12.28 -5.17 19.07
N SER A 123 12.42 -6.44 19.42
CA SER A 123 13.70 -7.15 19.38
C SER A 123 14.09 -7.64 17.97
N GLY A 124 13.20 -7.50 16.98
CA GLY A 124 13.46 -7.89 15.60
C GLY A 124 12.19 -8.07 14.79
N PHE A 125 12.39 -8.28 13.48
CA PHE A 125 11.29 -8.33 12.51
C PHE A 125 10.25 -9.42 12.84
N GLY A 126 10.72 -10.58 13.33
CA GLY A 126 9.82 -11.69 13.72
C GLY A 126 8.82 -11.32 14.80
N GLN A 127 9.25 -10.52 15.80
CA GLN A 127 8.38 -10.04 16.87
C GLN A 127 7.38 -9.00 16.35
N ARG A 128 7.81 -8.09 15.48
CA ARG A 128 6.89 -7.12 14.87
C ARG A 128 5.80 -7.79 14.05
N LEU A 129 6.09 -8.93 13.42
CA LEU A 129 5.07 -9.72 12.70
C LEU A 129 4.11 -10.44 13.67
N ASP A 130 4.54 -10.85 14.86
CA ASP A 130 3.63 -11.35 15.89
C ASP A 130 2.68 -10.24 16.37
N TRP A 131 3.22 -9.04 16.58
CA TRP A 131 2.42 -7.86 16.92
C TRP A 131 1.44 -7.47 15.81
N LEU A 132 1.84 -7.61 14.52
CA LEU A 132 0.95 -7.38 13.39
C LEU A 132 -0.21 -8.37 13.37
N ASP A 133 0.04 -9.64 13.63
CA ASP A 133 -1.00 -10.70 13.69
C ASP A 133 -2.03 -10.39 14.79
N GLU A 134 -1.55 -10.12 16.02
CA GLU A 134 -2.39 -9.75 17.16
C GLU A 134 -3.23 -8.48 16.87
N ALA A 135 -2.57 -7.44 16.34
CA ALA A 135 -3.23 -6.19 16.00
C ALA A 135 -4.29 -6.37 14.92
N THR A 136 -3.99 -7.13 13.86
CA THR A 136 -4.92 -7.34 12.74
C THR A 136 -6.14 -8.13 13.19
N ALA A 137 -5.97 -9.14 14.04
CA ALA A 137 -7.08 -9.89 14.64
C ALA A 137 -8.02 -8.96 15.44
N ALA A 138 -7.45 -8.14 16.33
CA ALA A 138 -8.21 -7.20 17.13
C ALA A 138 -8.94 -6.15 16.27
N ILE A 139 -8.24 -5.59 15.27
CA ILE A 139 -8.83 -4.61 14.36
C ILE A 139 -9.98 -5.21 13.56
N ARG A 140 -9.82 -6.43 13.00
CA ARG A 140 -10.89 -7.09 12.26
C ARG A 140 -12.14 -7.25 13.11
N ALA A 141 -12.01 -7.79 14.32
CA ALA A 141 -13.14 -7.95 15.26
C ALA A 141 -13.81 -6.60 15.59
N LEU A 142 -13.01 -5.55 15.83
CA LEU A 142 -13.53 -4.20 16.08
C LEU A 142 -14.31 -3.63 14.88
N LEU A 143 -13.79 -3.79 13.66
CA LEU A 143 -14.45 -3.33 12.43
C LEU A 143 -15.75 -4.10 12.16
N ASP A 144 -15.82 -5.36 12.57
CA ASP A 144 -17.03 -6.20 12.48
C ASP A 144 -18.04 -5.93 13.61
N GLY A 145 -17.75 -4.96 14.50
CA GLY A 145 -18.65 -4.52 15.58
C GLY A 145 -18.56 -5.34 16.86
N GLU A 146 -17.56 -6.19 16.98
CA GLU A 146 -17.34 -6.99 18.18
C GLU A 146 -16.74 -6.17 19.33
N THR A 147 -16.83 -6.72 20.54
CA THR A 147 -16.14 -6.20 21.72
C THR A 147 -14.84 -6.96 21.90
N VAL A 148 -13.73 -6.24 22.01
CA VAL A 148 -12.39 -6.83 22.13
C VAL A 148 -11.83 -6.58 23.51
N SER A 149 -11.41 -7.67 24.17
CA SER A 149 -10.56 -7.65 25.36
C SER A 149 -9.33 -8.52 25.08
N SER A 150 -8.16 -8.09 25.58
CA SER A 150 -6.92 -8.83 25.39
C SER A 150 -6.80 -9.98 26.37
N ASP A 151 -6.16 -11.05 25.93
CA ASP A 151 -5.68 -12.12 26.83
C ASP A 151 -4.41 -11.68 27.57
N ASP A 152 -4.13 -12.30 28.71
CA ASP A 152 -2.92 -12.06 29.47
C ASP A 152 -1.66 -12.42 28.65
N GLY A 153 -0.71 -11.50 28.54
CA GLY A 153 0.60 -11.73 27.92
C GLY A 153 0.75 -11.30 26.48
N GLY A 154 -0.29 -10.71 25.84
CA GLY A 154 -0.18 -10.04 24.56
C GLY A 154 0.58 -8.70 24.65
N ARG A 155 0.88 -8.09 23.48
CA ARG A 155 1.44 -6.73 23.43
C ARG A 155 0.44 -5.67 23.84
N TYR A 156 -0.84 -5.87 23.50
CA TYR A 156 -1.89 -4.88 23.68
C TYR A 156 -2.80 -5.26 24.84
N ASP A 157 -3.21 -4.28 25.65
CA ASP A 157 -4.12 -4.45 26.80
C ASP A 157 -5.46 -3.73 26.48
N PHE A 158 -6.39 -4.46 25.86
CA PHE A 158 -7.76 -3.96 25.60
C PHE A 158 -8.70 -4.45 26.70
N ARG A 159 -9.65 -3.58 27.08
CA ARG A 159 -10.68 -3.88 28.10
C ARG A 159 -12.04 -3.45 27.59
N ASP A 160 -12.82 -4.42 27.13
CA ASP A 160 -14.17 -4.20 26.56
C ASP A 160 -14.22 -3.09 25.50
N LEU A 161 -13.15 -3.05 24.67
CA LEU A 161 -13.01 -2.05 23.61
C LEU A 161 -14.06 -2.26 22.54
N LYS A 162 -14.76 -1.19 22.18
CA LYS A 162 -15.77 -1.15 21.11
C LYS A 162 -15.55 0.04 20.22
N LEU A 163 -15.88 -0.10 18.94
CA LEU A 163 -15.98 1.03 18.02
C LEU A 163 -17.40 1.61 18.00
N ASN A 164 -17.46 2.93 18.04
CA ASN A 164 -18.66 3.71 17.76
C ASN A 164 -18.25 5.09 17.21
N PRO A 165 -18.63 5.47 15.95
CA PRO A 165 -19.44 4.65 15.03
C PRO A 165 -18.71 3.42 14.50
N LEU A 166 -19.43 2.51 13.86
CA LEU A 166 -18.90 1.47 12.99
C LEU A 166 -18.60 2.04 11.59
N PRO A 167 -17.88 1.32 10.71
CA PRO A 167 -17.66 1.75 9.32
C PRO A 167 -18.96 2.05 8.58
N VAL A 168 -18.90 2.94 7.59
CA VAL A 168 -19.98 3.15 6.61
C VAL A 168 -20.08 1.93 5.69
N GLN A 169 -18.95 1.37 5.31
CA GLN A 169 -18.87 0.13 4.55
C GLN A 169 -19.40 -1.04 5.37
N ALA A 170 -20.21 -1.91 4.76
CA ALA A 170 -20.66 -3.16 5.42
C ALA A 170 -19.48 -4.09 5.76
N HIS A 171 -18.39 -4.00 5.02
CA HIS A 171 -17.11 -4.67 5.25
C HIS A 171 -15.98 -3.72 4.83
N LEU A 172 -15.25 -3.15 5.79
CA LEU A 172 -14.10 -2.30 5.51
C LEU A 172 -12.90 -3.20 5.19
N PRO A 173 -12.31 -3.10 3.96
CA PRO A 173 -11.23 -3.99 3.55
C PRO A 173 -9.95 -3.77 4.36
N ILE A 174 -9.23 -4.86 4.64
CA ILE A 174 -7.89 -4.85 5.21
C ILE A 174 -6.90 -5.33 4.16
N MET A 175 -5.88 -4.51 3.88
CA MET A 175 -4.70 -4.89 3.09
C MET A 175 -3.52 -5.17 4.02
N ILE A 176 -2.84 -6.29 3.80
CA ILE A 176 -1.56 -6.59 4.47
C ILE A 176 -0.44 -6.49 3.44
N GLY A 177 0.57 -5.66 3.74
CA GLY A 177 1.78 -5.54 2.95
C GLY A 177 2.91 -6.46 3.43
N GLY A 178 3.60 -7.07 2.46
CA GLY A 178 4.75 -7.92 2.68
C GLY A 178 4.59 -9.36 2.22
N SER A 179 5.72 -10.07 2.10
CA SER A 179 5.78 -11.40 1.47
C SER A 179 6.43 -12.48 2.34
N GLY A 180 6.50 -12.28 3.66
CA GLY A 180 7.08 -13.23 4.61
C GLY A 180 6.25 -14.51 4.72
N GLU A 181 6.79 -15.63 4.24
CA GLU A 181 6.06 -16.88 4.06
C GLU A 181 5.46 -17.45 5.34
N LYS A 182 6.18 -17.37 6.46
CA LYS A 182 5.78 -18.06 7.70
C LYS A 182 4.77 -17.28 8.54
N LYS A 183 4.88 -15.95 8.58
CA LYS A 183 4.05 -15.11 9.46
C LYS A 183 3.16 -14.16 8.65
N THR A 184 3.73 -13.33 7.77
CA THR A 184 2.94 -12.35 7.02
C THR A 184 1.84 -13.01 6.20
N LEU A 185 2.17 -14.04 5.39
CA LEU A 185 1.17 -14.73 4.57
C LEU A 185 0.14 -15.51 5.41
N ARG A 186 0.50 -15.94 6.62
CA ARG A 186 -0.47 -16.52 7.56
C ARG A 186 -1.47 -15.44 8.05
N THR A 187 -0.99 -14.26 8.41
CA THR A 187 -1.86 -13.12 8.79
C THR A 187 -2.75 -12.69 7.62
N VAL A 188 -2.20 -12.65 6.39
CA VAL A 188 -2.99 -12.42 5.16
C VAL A 188 -4.10 -13.44 5.04
N ALA A 189 -3.78 -14.74 5.12
CA ALA A 189 -4.76 -15.80 4.99
C ALA A 189 -5.87 -15.73 6.04
N ALA A 190 -5.55 -15.30 7.27
CA ALA A 190 -6.53 -15.24 8.34
C ALA A 190 -7.46 -14.01 8.24
N TYR A 191 -6.93 -12.84 7.87
CA TYR A 191 -7.64 -11.58 8.12
C TYR A 191 -7.74 -10.64 6.92
N ALA A 192 -6.84 -10.72 5.90
CA ALA A 192 -6.76 -9.71 4.86
C ALA A 192 -7.77 -9.94 3.72
N ASP A 193 -8.27 -8.86 3.15
CA ASP A 193 -9.07 -8.84 1.94
C ASP A 193 -8.20 -8.55 0.71
N GLN A 194 -7.05 -7.89 0.93
CA GLN A 194 -6.05 -7.58 -0.09
C GLN A 194 -4.65 -7.93 0.43
N TRP A 195 -3.80 -8.38 -0.46
CA TRP A 195 -2.40 -8.65 -0.19
C TRP A 195 -1.52 -7.88 -1.16
N ASN A 196 -0.61 -7.06 -0.64
CA ASN A 196 0.38 -6.35 -1.44
C ASN A 196 1.77 -6.95 -1.27
N ALA A 197 2.45 -7.16 -2.40
CA ALA A 197 3.82 -7.64 -2.44
C ALA A 197 4.62 -6.97 -3.57
N PHE A 198 5.95 -7.09 -3.47
CA PHE A 198 6.91 -6.68 -4.50
C PHE A 198 7.68 -7.91 -4.96
N GLY A 199 8.11 -7.93 -6.22
CA GLY A 199 8.92 -9.00 -6.80
C GLY A 199 8.50 -9.35 -8.23
N SER A 200 9.30 -10.21 -8.89
CA SER A 200 8.99 -10.68 -10.24
C SER A 200 7.75 -11.59 -10.25
N PRO A 201 7.11 -11.81 -11.42
CA PRO A 201 5.99 -12.72 -11.54
C PRO A 201 6.29 -14.12 -11.00
N GLU A 202 7.51 -14.66 -11.20
CA GLU A 202 7.92 -15.97 -10.71
C GLU A 202 7.97 -16.02 -9.18
N VAL A 203 8.53 -14.99 -8.55
CA VAL A 203 8.58 -14.85 -7.09
C VAL A 203 7.17 -14.77 -6.53
N LEU A 204 6.31 -13.94 -7.13
CA LEU A 204 4.94 -13.74 -6.66
C LEU A 204 4.06 -14.98 -6.87
N SER A 205 4.26 -15.74 -7.96
CA SER A 205 3.60 -17.02 -8.18
C SER A 205 3.94 -18.02 -7.07
N HIS A 206 5.21 -18.13 -6.68
CA HIS A 206 5.62 -18.96 -5.54
C HIS A 206 4.97 -18.48 -4.22
N LYS A 207 4.99 -17.18 -3.95
CA LYS A 207 4.38 -16.62 -2.73
C LYS A 207 2.86 -16.84 -2.68
N ASP A 208 2.18 -16.77 -3.82
CA ASP A 208 0.75 -17.06 -3.90
C ASP A 208 0.45 -18.54 -3.59
N GLN A 209 1.29 -19.48 -4.02
CA GLN A 209 1.15 -20.89 -3.64
C GLN A 209 1.25 -21.08 -2.12
N VAL A 210 2.19 -20.39 -1.46
CA VAL A 210 2.31 -20.40 0.01
C VAL A 210 1.07 -19.78 0.67
N LEU A 211 0.56 -18.67 0.14
CA LEU A 211 -0.68 -18.05 0.63
C LEU A 211 -1.87 -19.01 0.52
N ARG A 212 -2.02 -19.70 -0.62
CA ARG A 212 -3.09 -20.71 -0.81
C ARG A 212 -3.02 -21.82 0.23
N ALA A 213 -1.82 -22.33 0.53
CA ALA A 213 -1.64 -23.35 1.57
C ALA A 213 -2.03 -22.82 2.97
N HIS A 214 -1.71 -21.57 3.30
CA HIS A 214 -2.19 -20.95 4.54
C HIS A 214 -3.72 -20.80 4.56
N CYS A 215 -4.32 -20.37 3.46
CA CYS A 215 -5.79 -20.26 3.35
C CYS A 215 -6.47 -21.62 3.57
N GLU A 216 -5.94 -22.68 2.96
CA GLU A 216 -6.44 -24.06 3.18
C GLU A 216 -6.36 -24.45 4.65
N SER A 217 -5.26 -24.14 5.33
CA SER A 217 -5.06 -24.47 6.74
C SER A 217 -6.03 -23.78 7.71
N VAL A 218 -6.56 -22.60 7.32
CA VAL A 218 -7.55 -21.84 8.11
C VAL A 218 -8.98 -21.97 7.56
N GLY A 219 -9.18 -22.76 6.51
CA GLY A 219 -10.49 -23.01 5.90
C GLY A 219 -11.07 -21.80 5.15
N ARG A 220 -10.21 -20.90 4.62
CA ARG A 220 -10.62 -19.70 3.89
C ARG A 220 -10.43 -19.88 2.38
N ASP A 221 -11.41 -19.42 1.61
CA ASP A 221 -11.31 -19.33 0.15
C ASP A 221 -10.28 -18.27 -0.26
N HIS A 222 -9.16 -18.73 -0.83
CA HIS A 222 -8.07 -17.84 -1.26
C HIS A 222 -8.47 -16.88 -2.39
N THR A 223 -9.52 -17.18 -3.16
CA THR A 223 -9.98 -16.32 -4.26
C THR A 223 -10.64 -15.04 -3.78
N ARG A 224 -10.99 -14.98 -2.49
CA ARG A 224 -11.53 -13.77 -1.85
C ARG A 224 -10.46 -12.77 -1.43
N ILE A 225 -9.19 -13.09 -1.60
CA ILE A 225 -8.09 -12.18 -1.31
C ILE A 225 -7.59 -11.60 -2.63
N GLU A 226 -7.70 -10.29 -2.81
CA GLU A 226 -7.16 -9.58 -3.97
C GLU A 226 -5.63 -9.54 -3.90
N ARG A 227 -4.95 -9.87 -5.00
CA ARG A 227 -3.49 -9.80 -5.13
C ARG A 227 -3.12 -8.49 -5.78
N THR A 228 -2.24 -7.74 -5.12
CA THR A 228 -1.74 -6.48 -5.64
C THR A 228 -0.22 -6.48 -5.70
N VAL A 229 0.34 -5.95 -6.77
CA VAL A 229 1.79 -5.79 -6.93
C VAL A 229 2.16 -4.32 -6.96
N GLY A 230 3.27 -3.95 -6.30
CA GLY A 230 3.79 -2.58 -6.27
C GLY A 230 5.04 -2.40 -7.13
N GLY A 231 5.24 -1.20 -7.68
CA GLY A 231 6.48 -0.78 -8.34
C GLY A 231 6.48 0.70 -8.68
N LYS A 232 7.70 1.30 -8.73
CA LYS A 232 7.94 2.69 -9.12
C LYS A 232 7.96 2.77 -10.63
N ILE A 233 7.27 3.73 -11.23
CA ILE A 233 7.05 3.72 -12.67
C ILE A 233 7.36 5.05 -13.34
N VAL A 234 8.01 4.99 -14.50
CA VAL A 234 8.19 6.12 -15.42
C VAL A 234 8.01 5.63 -16.86
N ILE A 235 7.12 6.28 -17.60
CA ILE A 235 6.77 5.90 -18.99
C ILE A 235 7.03 7.06 -19.93
N ARG A 236 7.79 6.79 -21.01
CA ARG A 236 8.01 7.71 -22.15
C ARG A 236 7.93 6.95 -23.47
N ASP A 237 8.08 7.66 -24.57
CA ASP A 237 8.09 7.04 -25.92
C ASP A 237 9.39 6.25 -26.18
N THR A 238 10.46 6.55 -25.42
CA THR A 238 11.71 5.81 -25.48
C THR A 238 12.26 5.54 -24.06
N GLU A 239 12.95 4.43 -23.87
CA GLU A 239 13.63 4.08 -22.61
C GLU A 239 14.61 5.18 -22.15
N ALA A 240 15.36 5.79 -23.11
CA ALA A 240 16.31 6.85 -22.82
C ALA A 240 15.64 8.13 -22.26
N GLU A 241 14.44 8.45 -22.70
CA GLU A 241 13.66 9.57 -22.16
C GLU A 241 13.06 9.22 -20.78
N ALA A 242 12.54 8.00 -20.64
CA ALA A 242 12.02 7.53 -19.35
C ALA A 242 13.12 7.54 -18.29
N ARG A 243 14.34 7.10 -18.65
CA ARG A 243 15.49 7.10 -17.73
C ARG A 243 15.89 8.52 -17.31
N ARG A 244 15.90 9.49 -18.22
CA ARG A 244 16.19 10.90 -17.88
C ARG A 244 15.17 11.46 -16.90
N VAL A 245 13.89 11.17 -17.11
CA VAL A 245 12.84 11.60 -16.18
C VAL A 245 13.01 10.95 -14.81
N LEU A 246 13.37 9.66 -14.76
CA LEU A 246 13.70 9.01 -13.49
C LEU A 246 14.88 9.71 -12.79
N GLU A 247 15.94 10.06 -13.53
CA GLU A 247 17.11 10.79 -13.00
C GLU A 247 16.68 12.13 -12.37
N ASP A 248 15.85 12.91 -13.06
CA ASP A 248 15.31 14.18 -12.55
C ASP A 248 14.44 13.98 -11.29
N LEU A 249 13.58 12.94 -11.26
CA LEU A 249 12.76 12.59 -10.10
C LEU A 249 13.63 12.16 -8.91
N MET A 250 14.66 11.39 -9.14
CA MET A 250 15.59 10.94 -8.09
C MET A 250 16.47 12.08 -7.58
N GLU A 251 16.89 13.00 -8.44
CA GLU A 251 17.59 14.22 -8.03
C GLU A 251 16.71 15.08 -7.11
N HIS A 252 15.42 15.28 -7.48
CA HIS A 252 14.46 15.98 -6.64
C HIS A 252 14.30 15.30 -5.26
N ASN A 253 14.24 13.98 -5.22
CA ASN A 253 14.13 13.19 -3.99
C ASN A 253 15.50 12.96 -3.31
N ARG A 254 16.56 13.63 -3.75
CA ARG A 254 17.94 13.51 -3.22
C ARG A 254 18.42 12.06 -3.12
N THR A 255 17.98 11.21 -4.03
CA THR A 255 18.32 9.79 -4.09
C THR A 255 19.34 9.55 -5.19
N PRO A 256 20.59 9.16 -4.85
CA PRO A 256 21.58 8.80 -5.86
C PRO A 256 21.11 7.64 -6.73
N MET A 257 21.25 7.73 -8.05
CA MET A 257 20.88 6.66 -8.99
C MET A 257 21.53 5.31 -8.65
N ALA A 258 22.76 5.32 -8.15
CA ALA A 258 23.47 4.10 -7.72
C ALA A 258 22.74 3.34 -6.59
N ASN A 259 21.84 3.98 -5.85
CA ASN A 259 21.05 3.33 -4.78
C ASN A 259 19.86 2.55 -5.32
N ILE A 260 19.47 2.77 -6.56
CA ILE A 260 18.30 2.16 -7.20
C ILE A 260 18.62 1.39 -8.48
N GLU A 261 19.88 1.37 -8.93
CA GLU A 261 20.28 0.78 -10.21
C GLU A 261 19.97 -0.72 -10.32
N ASP A 262 20.06 -1.45 -9.20
CA ASP A 262 19.79 -2.88 -9.10
C ASP A 262 18.39 -3.19 -8.51
N ASP A 263 17.53 -2.17 -8.28
CA ASP A 263 16.18 -2.35 -7.75
C ASP A 263 15.18 -2.65 -8.88
N ASP A 264 14.83 -3.90 -9.04
CA ASP A 264 13.89 -4.41 -10.06
C ASP A 264 12.44 -3.92 -9.87
N THR A 265 12.16 -3.22 -8.79
CA THR A 265 10.87 -2.56 -8.55
C THR A 265 10.77 -1.19 -9.23
N PHE A 266 11.82 -0.69 -9.88
CA PHE A 266 11.76 0.48 -10.75
C PHE A 266 11.44 0.05 -12.19
N TRP A 267 10.25 0.36 -12.64
CA TRP A 267 9.71 0.03 -13.96
C TRP A 267 9.83 1.27 -14.86
N VAL A 268 10.86 1.31 -15.68
CA VAL A 268 11.21 2.48 -16.49
C VAL A 268 11.31 2.08 -17.95
N GLY A 269 10.52 2.72 -18.81
CA GLY A 269 10.51 2.33 -20.23
C GLY A 269 9.32 2.89 -21.00
N THR A 270 8.89 2.15 -22.01
CA THR A 270 7.79 2.48 -22.91
C THR A 270 6.46 1.92 -22.42
N ALA A 271 5.35 2.40 -22.99
CA ALA A 271 4.03 1.87 -22.69
C ALA A 271 3.90 0.38 -23.07
N ASP A 272 4.51 -0.05 -24.19
CA ASP A 272 4.48 -1.44 -24.63
C ASP A 272 5.19 -2.37 -23.64
N GLU A 273 6.35 -1.95 -23.11
CA GLU A 273 7.07 -2.71 -22.07
C GLU A 273 6.26 -2.81 -20.78
N MET A 274 5.50 -1.77 -20.41
CA MET A 274 4.61 -1.81 -19.24
C MET A 274 3.41 -2.72 -19.49
N ILE A 275 2.84 -2.74 -20.69
CA ILE A 275 1.78 -3.68 -21.06
C ILE A 275 2.27 -5.12 -20.93
N GLU A 276 3.43 -5.47 -21.49
CA GLU A 276 4.02 -6.80 -21.37
C GLU A 276 4.25 -7.20 -19.90
N ARG A 277 4.79 -6.29 -19.10
CA ARG A 277 5.03 -6.50 -17.67
C ARG A 277 3.74 -6.75 -16.90
N PHE A 278 2.69 -5.96 -17.13
CA PHE A 278 1.43 -6.11 -16.41
C PHE A 278 0.68 -7.37 -16.85
N LEU A 279 0.79 -7.77 -18.11
CA LEU A 279 0.29 -9.06 -18.57
C LEU A 279 0.99 -10.23 -17.84
N ALA A 280 2.31 -10.17 -17.66
CA ALA A 280 3.04 -11.20 -16.94
C ALA A 280 2.61 -11.32 -15.46
N TYR A 281 2.33 -10.19 -14.78
CA TYR A 281 1.76 -10.22 -13.42
C TYR A 281 0.34 -10.80 -13.42
N ARG A 282 -0.46 -10.45 -14.39
CA ARG A 282 -1.83 -10.95 -14.54
C ARG A 282 -1.90 -12.45 -14.78
N GLU A 283 -0.96 -13.03 -15.55
CA GLU A 283 -0.84 -14.47 -15.76
C GLU A 283 -0.65 -15.25 -14.45
N VAL A 284 -0.05 -14.63 -13.43
CA VAL A 284 0.14 -15.23 -12.11
C VAL A 284 -0.89 -14.78 -11.08
N GLY A 285 -1.96 -14.10 -11.52
CA GLY A 285 -3.13 -13.76 -10.70
C GLY A 285 -3.07 -12.42 -9.97
N PHE A 286 -2.20 -11.49 -10.41
CA PHE A 286 -2.10 -10.14 -9.88
C PHE A 286 -2.75 -9.15 -10.86
N ASP A 287 -4.05 -8.94 -10.71
CA ASP A 287 -4.87 -8.07 -11.56
C ASP A 287 -4.90 -6.60 -11.10
N THR A 288 -4.29 -6.28 -9.98
CA THR A 288 -4.21 -4.93 -9.43
C THR A 288 -2.76 -4.50 -9.28
N VAL A 289 -2.42 -3.38 -9.92
CA VAL A 289 -1.07 -2.81 -9.91
C VAL A 289 -1.08 -1.48 -9.16
N LEU A 290 -0.27 -1.39 -8.10
CA LEU A 290 -0.09 -0.18 -7.30
C LEU A 290 1.20 0.52 -7.74
N VAL A 291 1.05 1.57 -8.55
CA VAL A 291 2.17 2.29 -9.16
C VAL A 291 2.65 3.41 -8.25
N GLU A 292 3.89 3.29 -7.77
CA GLU A 292 4.52 4.29 -6.93
C GLU A 292 5.04 5.46 -7.76
N MET A 293 4.68 6.66 -7.36
CA MET A 293 4.99 7.91 -8.03
C MET A 293 5.78 8.84 -7.12
N PRO A 294 7.11 8.99 -7.37
CA PRO A 294 7.91 9.98 -6.69
C PRO A 294 7.42 11.41 -6.93
N ALA A 295 7.49 12.28 -5.91
CA ALA A 295 7.31 13.71 -6.15
C ALA A 295 8.40 14.24 -7.12
N PRO A 296 8.09 15.21 -7.99
CA PRO A 296 6.88 16.05 -8.08
C PRO A 296 5.71 15.43 -8.89
N TYR A 297 5.62 14.12 -8.99
CA TYR A 297 4.55 13.35 -9.60
C TYR A 297 4.38 13.59 -11.11
N ASP A 298 5.00 12.76 -11.89
CA ASP A 298 5.05 12.89 -13.33
C ASP A 298 3.66 12.71 -14.00
N PRO A 299 3.05 13.78 -14.54
CA PRO A 299 1.69 13.71 -15.07
C PRO A 299 1.61 12.88 -16.36
N GLU A 300 2.64 12.85 -17.20
CA GLU A 300 2.64 12.09 -18.44
C GLU A 300 2.60 10.58 -18.16
N THR A 301 3.35 10.10 -17.16
CA THR A 301 3.26 8.70 -16.73
C THR A 301 1.87 8.37 -16.19
N MET A 302 1.27 9.28 -15.40
CA MET A 302 -0.09 9.09 -14.88
C MET A 302 -1.11 8.95 -16.01
N GLU A 303 -1.04 9.79 -17.02
CA GLU A 303 -1.92 9.76 -18.19
C GLU A 303 -1.71 8.51 -19.05
N LYS A 304 -0.45 8.17 -19.38
CA LYS A 304 -0.12 7.00 -20.21
C LYS A 304 -0.57 5.68 -19.56
N LEU A 305 -0.52 5.57 -18.24
CA LEU A 305 -1.02 4.39 -17.52
C LEU A 305 -2.51 4.14 -17.75
N VAL A 306 -3.32 5.18 -17.72
CA VAL A 306 -4.78 5.07 -17.86
C VAL A 306 -5.21 5.04 -19.33
N GLU A 307 -4.57 5.86 -20.16
CA GLU A 307 -5.01 6.06 -21.56
C GLU A 307 -4.42 5.05 -22.54
N VAL A 308 -3.25 4.46 -22.21
CA VAL A 308 -2.53 3.55 -23.11
C VAL A 308 -2.32 2.18 -22.49
N VAL A 309 -1.71 2.12 -21.30
CA VAL A 309 -1.30 0.84 -20.71
C VAL A 309 -2.50 0.01 -20.27
N ARG A 310 -3.42 0.58 -19.50
CA ARG A 310 -4.65 -0.14 -19.07
C ARG A 310 -5.44 -0.70 -20.24
N PRO A 311 -5.81 0.11 -21.27
CA PRO A 311 -6.50 -0.43 -22.44
C PRO A 311 -5.71 -1.49 -23.20
N GLY A 312 -4.38 -1.34 -23.30
CA GLY A 312 -3.52 -2.33 -23.94
C GLY A 312 -3.53 -3.68 -23.24
N VAL A 313 -3.44 -3.68 -21.90
CA VAL A 313 -3.53 -4.90 -21.08
C VAL A 313 -4.92 -5.53 -21.17
N ASP A 314 -5.99 -4.72 -21.11
CA ASP A 314 -7.36 -5.23 -21.16
C ASP A 314 -7.74 -5.79 -22.53
N ALA A 315 -7.15 -5.28 -23.61
CA ALA A 315 -7.36 -5.77 -24.98
C ALA A 315 -6.61 -7.07 -25.30
N ALA A 316 -5.50 -7.34 -24.60
CA ALA A 316 -4.66 -8.53 -24.80
C ALA A 316 -5.03 -9.72 -23.90
N ALA A 317 -5.99 -9.58 -23.01
CA ALA A 317 -6.36 -10.54 -21.98
C ALA A 317 -7.55 -11.46 -22.33
#